data_bd815ba2b79af323bccb4ba552121d54
#
_entry.id   bd815ba2b79af323bccb4ba552121d54
#
_cell.length_a   1.000
_cell.length_b   1.000
_cell.length_c   1.000
_cell.angle_alpha   90.00
_cell.angle_beta   90.00
_cell.angle_gamma   90.00
#
_symmetry.space_group_name_H-M   'P 1'
#
loop_
_entity.id
_entity.type
_entity.pdbx_description
1 polymer ?
#
loop_
_entity_poly.entity_id
_entity_poly.type
_entity_poly.pdbx_seq_one_letter_code
_entity_poly.pdbx_strand_id
1 'polypeptide(L)'
;MEDKIKSFLDLVRERNGDEPEFMQAVEEVAETVIPYIVNKNIYHGKNILLRMVEPERVISFRVCWVDDSGEIQVNRGYRIQMNSAIGPYKGGLRFHPTVNMSILKFLAFEQVFKNSLTTLPMGGGKGGSDFDPKGKSDNEIMRFCHGFMSELFRHIGPNTDVPAGDIGVGGREIGFLFGKYKKLKNEFTGVLTGKGISWGGSLIRPEATGYGTVYFAQNMLATKKDDFKNKIIVISGSGNVAQYAAEKSIQLGAKVVTMSDSSGYIYDPEGIDSEKLKFIMNLKNIERKRVSEYCVKYPNSIFVKDETPWSIKCDIALPCATQNELNINDAKTLLENGCICVSEGANMPSTKDAVHEFQKAQILFAPGKASNAGGVATSGLEMTQNSLRYNWTRKEVDEKLKDIMMEIHNSCIEYGSDNNGYVDYVKGANIAGFVKVADAMLAQGVV
;
A
#
# COMPACT_ATOMS: atom_id res chain seq x y z
N MET A 1 7.02 -30.15 7.39
CA MET A 1 6.70 -28.92 6.65
C MET A 1 7.79 -27.87 6.89
N GLU A 2 8.17 -27.65 8.11
CA GLU A 2 9.23 -26.72 8.51
C GLU A 2 10.54 -26.92 7.75
N ASP A 3 10.99 -28.16 7.54
CA ASP A 3 12.20 -28.46 6.76
C ASP A 3 12.13 -27.96 5.30
N LYS A 4 10.95 -28.00 4.67
CA LYS A 4 10.77 -27.50 3.31
C LYS A 4 10.82 -25.99 3.25
N ILE A 5 10.20 -25.31 4.23
CA ILE A 5 10.26 -23.86 4.36
C ILE A 5 11.70 -23.43 4.60
N LYS A 6 12.37 -24.08 5.56
CA LYS A 6 13.77 -23.80 5.89
C LYS A 6 14.68 -23.98 4.68
N SER A 7 14.59 -25.12 3.98
CA SER A 7 15.41 -25.40 2.78
C SER A 7 15.19 -24.35 1.68
N PHE A 8 13.95 -23.90 1.49
CA PHE A 8 13.64 -22.83 0.53
C PHE A 8 14.26 -21.49 0.97
N LEU A 9 14.10 -21.12 2.26
CA LEU A 9 14.65 -19.87 2.77
C LEU A 9 16.18 -19.86 2.77
N ASP A 10 16.83 -21.00 3.04
CA ASP A 10 18.29 -21.13 2.99
C ASP A 10 18.78 -20.90 1.56
N LEU A 11 18.09 -21.45 0.54
CA LEU A 11 18.41 -21.24 -0.87
C LEU A 11 18.25 -19.76 -1.29
N VAL A 12 17.20 -19.09 -0.83
CA VAL A 12 16.99 -17.67 -1.12
C VAL A 12 18.03 -16.81 -0.41
N ARG A 13 18.35 -17.15 0.85
CA ARG A 13 19.33 -16.42 1.68
C ARG A 13 20.75 -16.52 1.10
N GLU A 14 21.12 -17.64 0.50
CA GLU A 14 22.42 -17.79 -0.14
C GLU A 14 22.68 -16.71 -1.20
N ARG A 15 21.63 -16.23 -1.87
CA ARG A 15 21.71 -15.20 -2.91
C ARG A 15 21.44 -13.78 -2.41
N ASN A 16 20.73 -13.64 -1.30
CA ASN A 16 20.18 -12.37 -0.82
C ASN A 16 20.48 -12.12 0.68
N GLY A 17 21.61 -12.67 1.19
CA GLY A 17 21.96 -12.60 2.61
C GLY A 17 22.13 -11.18 3.16
N ASP A 18 22.51 -10.24 2.31
CA ASP A 18 22.70 -8.82 2.68
C ASP A 18 21.41 -7.97 2.52
N GLU A 19 20.25 -8.63 2.31
CA GLU A 19 18.97 -7.96 2.04
C GLU A 19 17.90 -8.32 3.11
N PRO A 20 18.02 -7.84 4.35
CA PRO A 20 17.20 -8.29 5.47
C PRO A 20 15.71 -7.99 5.30
N GLU A 21 15.32 -6.83 4.76
CA GLU A 21 13.92 -6.47 4.55
C GLU A 21 13.27 -7.36 3.47
N PHE A 22 14.03 -7.69 2.43
CA PHE A 22 13.56 -8.61 1.40
C PHE A 22 13.39 -10.01 1.95
N MET A 23 14.36 -10.52 2.72
CA MET A 23 14.29 -11.85 3.34
C MET A 23 13.10 -11.98 4.29
N GLN A 24 12.79 -10.95 5.06
CA GLN A 24 11.62 -10.93 5.96
C GLN A 24 10.31 -11.10 5.17
N ALA A 25 10.15 -10.39 4.07
CA ALA A 25 8.94 -10.50 3.23
C ALA A 25 8.81 -11.88 2.56
N VAL A 26 9.94 -12.44 2.11
CA VAL A 26 9.96 -13.80 1.53
C VAL A 26 9.58 -14.84 2.58
N GLU A 27 10.07 -14.71 3.82
CA GLU A 27 9.74 -15.61 4.92
C GLU A 27 8.25 -15.60 5.24
N GLU A 28 7.64 -14.41 5.38
CA GLU A 28 6.21 -14.25 5.64
C GLU A 28 5.34 -14.96 4.58
N VAL A 29 5.69 -14.79 3.31
CA VAL A 29 4.96 -15.42 2.20
C VAL A 29 5.21 -16.94 2.16
N ALA A 30 6.45 -17.38 2.38
CA ALA A 30 6.83 -18.79 2.33
C ALA A 30 6.09 -19.62 3.40
N GLU A 31 5.89 -19.08 4.61
CA GLU A 31 5.17 -19.72 5.72
C GLU A 31 3.73 -20.10 5.34
N THR A 32 3.08 -19.34 4.47
CA THR A 32 1.69 -19.58 4.04
C THR A 32 1.60 -20.30 2.69
N VAL A 33 2.48 -19.96 1.74
CA VAL A 33 2.40 -20.44 0.34
C VAL A 33 3.04 -21.83 0.18
N ILE A 34 4.14 -22.15 0.85
CA ILE A 34 4.78 -23.47 0.72
C ILE A 34 3.86 -24.61 1.18
N PRO A 35 3.14 -24.53 2.32
CA PRO A 35 2.16 -25.54 2.69
C PRO A 35 1.05 -25.74 1.64
N TYR A 36 0.63 -24.66 0.97
CA TYR A 36 -0.34 -24.74 -0.11
C TYR A 36 0.26 -25.45 -1.35
N ILE A 37 1.45 -25.04 -1.79
CA ILE A 37 2.15 -25.63 -2.96
C ILE A 37 2.33 -27.14 -2.81
N VAL A 38 2.77 -27.60 -1.63
CA VAL A 38 3.05 -29.03 -1.35
C VAL A 38 1.82 -29.90 -1.57
N ASN A 39 0.64 -29.35 -1.35
CA ASN A 39 -0.63 -30.07 -1.52
C ASN A 39 -1.24 -29.95 -2.94
N LYS A 40 -0.52 -29.30 -3.88
CA LYS A 40 -1.00 -29.05 -5.24
C LYS A 40 -0.02 -29.58 -6.28
N ASN A 41 -0.32 -30.75 -6.85
CA ASN A 41 0.56 -31.42 -7.85
C ASN A 41 0.94 -30.53 -9.04
N ILE A 42 0.06 -29.59 -9.42
CA ILE A 42 0.28 -28.68 -10.56
C ILE A 42 1.56 -27.83 -10.40
N TYR A 43 2.00 -27.54 -9.18
CA TYR A 43 3.19 -26.74 -8.90
C TYR A 43 4.46 -27.59 -8.66
N HIS A 44 4.34 -28.93 -8.55
CA HIS A 44 5.48 -29.80 -8.25
C HIS A 44 6.56 -29.74 -9.34
N GLY A 45 7.81 -29.56 -8.93
CA GLY A 45 8.98 -29.49 -9.82
C GLY A 45 9.05 -28.25 -10.71
N LYS A 46 8.19 -27.26 -10.51
CA LYS A 46 8.13 -26.04 -11.34
C LYS A 46 8.89 -24.84 -10.76
N ASN A 47 9.36 -24.94 -9.52
CA ASN A 47 10.06 -23.86 -8.80
C ASN A 47 9.37 -22.49 -8.86
N ILE A 48 8.03 -22.48 -8.89
CA ILE A 48 7.25 -21.25 -9.14
C ILE A 48 7.56 -20.17 -8.10
N LEU A 49 7.52 -20.50 -6.80
CA LEU A 49 7.82 -19.53 -5.75
C LEU A 49 9.27 -19.03 -5.84
N LEU A 50 10.23 -19.90 -6.17
CA LEU A 50 11.63 -19.49 -6.37
C LEU A 50 11.77 -18.52 -7.56
N ARG A 51 11.03 -18.75 -8.65
CA ARG A 51 10.98 -17.82 -9.80
C ARG A 51 10.30 -16.49 -9.42
N MET A 52 9.32 -16.49 -8.52
CA MET A 52 8.65 -15.27 -8.07
C MET A 52 9.51 -14.41 -7.16
N VAL A 53 10.44 -14.99 -6.40
CA VAL A 53 11.34 -14.21 -5.53
C VAL A 53 12.55 -13.65 -6.28
N GLU A 54 12.83 -14.11 -7.48
CA GLU A 54 13.87 -13.54 -8.34
C GLU A 54 13.25 -12.45 -9.23
N PRO A 55 13.73 -11.20 -9.19
CA PRO A 55 13.27 -10.16 -10.11
C PRO A 55 13.55 -10.54 -11.56
N GLU A 56 12.59 -10.29 -12.47
CA GLU A 56 12.85 -10.46 -13.90
C GLU A 56 13.96 -9.52 -14.40
N ARG A 57 14.02 -8.29 -13.83
CA ARG A 57 15.10 -7.33 -14.11
C ARG A 57 15.33 -6.39 -12.94
N VAL A 58 16.58 -6.04 -12.73
CA VAL A 58 17.02 -4.98 -11.82
C VAL A 58 17.78 -3.94 -12.64
N ILE A 59 17.29 -2.71 -12.62
CA ILE A 59 17.91 -1.59 -13.33
C ILE A 59 18.45 -0.62 -12.27
N SER A 60 19.76 -0.39 -12.30
CA SER A 60 20.45 0.56 -11.44
C SER A 60 21.20 1.57 -12.31
N PHE A 61 21.09 2.84 -11.97
CA PHE A 61 21.67 3.93 -12.75
C PHE A 61 22.08 5.10 -11.85
N ARG A 62 23.02 5.90 -12.35
CA ARG A 62 23.46 7.14 -11.72
C ARG A 62 22.56 8.29 -12.16
N VAL A 63 22.17 9.13 -11.20
CA VAL A 63 21.44 10.38 -11.47
C VAL A 63 22.30 11.57 -11.08
N CYS A 64 22.75 12.34 -12.07
CA CYS A 64 23.46 13.61 -11.84
C CYS A 64 22.47 14.77 -12.03
N TRP A 65 22.55 15.75 -11.13
CA TRP A 65 21.74 16.97 -11.20
C TRP A 65 22.49 18.13 -10.53
N VAL A 66 22.07 19.37 -10.81
CA VAL A 66 22.70 20.58 -10.27
C VAL A 66 21.77 21.19 -9.24
N ASP A 67 22.27 21.48 -8.03
CA ASP A 67 21.50 22.16 -6.99
C ASP A 67 21.40 23.68 -7.24
N ASP A 68 20.72 24.38 -6.32
CA ASP A 68 20.52 25.83 -6.46
C ASP A 68 21.82 26.67 -6.22
N SER A 69 22.85 26.07 -5.64
CA SER A 69 24.19 26.68 -5.50
C SER A 69 25.07 26.49 -6.75
N GLY A 70 24.62 25.67 -7.71
CA GLY A 70 25.40 25.33 -8.90
C GLY A 70 26.30 24.09 -8.74
N GLU A 71 26.24 23.41 -7.59
CA GLU A 71 27.00 22.22 -7.30
C GLU A 71 26.40 20.99 -7.97
N ILE A 72 27.26 20.09 -8.47
CA ILE A 72 26.81 18.81 -9.07
C ILE A 72 26.57 17.79 -7.97
N GLN A 73 25.35 17.31 -7.91
CA GLN A 73 24.90 16.27 -7.00
C GLN A 73 24.80 14.93 -7.74
N VAL A 74 25.05 13.82 -7.01
CA VAL A 74 25.01 12.46 -7.56
C VAL A 74 24.19 11.56 -6.64
N ASN A 75 23.15 10.96 -7.20
CA ASN A 75 22.29 9.99 -6.53
C ASN A 75 22.26 8.65 -7.29
N ARG A 76 21.79 7.60 -6.62
CA ARG A 76 21.50 6.30 -7.22
C ARG A 76 20.03 6.21 -7.57
N GLY A 77 19.71 5.77 -8.77
CA GLY A 77 18.38 5.45 -9.21
C GLY A 77 18.20 3.95 -9.41
N TYR A 78 16.99 3.44 -9.12
CA TYR A 78 16.68 2.02 -9.24
C TYR A 78 15.28 1.81 -9.81
N ARG A 79 15.12 0.70 -10.57
CA ARG A 79 13.82 0.12 -10.90
C ARG A 79 13.90 -1.40 -10.83
N ILE A 80 13.09 -1.99 -9.99
CA ILE A 80 12.93 -3.45 -9.85
C ILE A 80 11.69 -3.84 -10.63
N GLN A 81 11.86 -4.59 -11.69
CA GLN A 81 10.82 -5.23 -12.48
C GLN A 81 10.70 -6.67 -11.99
N MET A 82 9.76 -6.88 -11.05
CA MET A 82 9.73 -8.11 -10.26
C MET A 82 9.08 -9.27 -10.99
N ASN A 83 7.85 -9.06 -11.50
CA ASN A 83 7.09 -10.09 -12.18
C ASN A 83 6.06 -9.45 -13.12
N SER A 84 6.01 -9.93 -14.37
CA SER A 84 5.10 -9.43 -15.42
C SER A 84 4.07 -10.46 -15.88
N ALA A 85 3.95 -11.60 -15.23
CA ALA A 85 3.10 -12.69 -15.69
C ALA A 85 1.62 -12.33 -15.87
N ILE A 86 1.11 -11.35 -15.10
CA ILE A 86 -0.30 -10.93 -15.16
C ILE A 86 -0.49 -9.53 -15.75
N GLY A 87 0.54 -8.86 -16.22
CA GLY A 87 0.45 -7.53 -16.84
C GLY A 87 1.73 -6.72 -16.69
N PRO A 88 1.74 -5.46 -17.19
CA PRO A 88 2.88 -4.56 -17.06
C PRO A 88 3.34 -4.42 -15.62
N TYR A 89 4.64 -4.27 -15.39
CA TYR A 89 5.14 -4.00 -14.03
C TYR A 89 4.47 -2.75 -13.49
N LYS A 90 4.02 -2.79 -12.26
CA LYS A 90 3.31 -1.68 -11.61
C LYS A 90 3.75 -1.51 -10.17
N GLY A 91 4.10 -0.29 -9.80
CA GLY A 91 4.45 0.07 -8.43
C GLY A 91 5.13 1.42 -8.33
N GLY A 92 5.17 1.98 -7.12
CA GLY A 92 5.62 3.34 -6.87
C GLY A 92 7.12 3.58 -7.06
N LEU A 93 7.47 4.86 -7.15
CA LEU A 93 8.84 5.37 -6.99
C LEU A 93 8.95 6.01 -5.61
N ARG A 94 9.99 5.67 -4.85
CA ARG A 94 10.29 6.24 -3.54
C ARG A 94 11.54 7.10 -3.62
N PHE A 95 11.44 8.38 -3.17
CA PHE A 95 12.61 9.24 -3.00
C PHE A 95 12.83 9.48 -1.51
N HIS A 96 13.84 8.82 -0.98
CA HIS A 96 14.18 8.91 0.45
C HIS A 96 15.62 8.44 0.68
N PRO A 97 16.39 9.05 1.61
CA PRO A 97 17.78 8.70 1.86
C PRO A 97 18.03 7.22 2.20
N THR A 98 17.03 6.55 2.77
CA THR A 98 17.13 5.13 3.15
C THR A 98 16.94 4.16 1.99
N VAL A 99 16.59 4.64 0.80
CA VAL A 99 16.34 3.75 -0.35
C VAL A 99 17.61 2.99 -0.72
N ASN A 100 17.48 1.67 -0.71
CA ASN A 100 18.51 0.72 -1.12
C ASN A 100 17.86 -0.47 -1.86
N MET A 101 18.67 -1.41 -2.31
CA MET A 101 18.22 -2.58 -3.09
C MET A 101 17.30 -3.48 -2.27
N SER A 102 17.63 -3.79 -1.01
CA SER A 102 16.84 -4.65 -0.13
C SER A 102 15.41 -4.12 0.04
N ILE A 103 15.28 -2.82 0.38
CA ILE A 103 13.98 -2.15 0.55
C ILE A 103 13.18 -2.19 -0.75
N LEU A 104 13.81 -1.94 -1.90
CA LEU A 104 13.08 -1.92 -3.18
C LEU A 104 12.67 -3.32 -3.65
N LYS A 105 13.51 -4.34 -3.44
CA LYS A 105 13.14 -5.74 -3.72
C LYS A 105 12.01 -6.21 -2.83
N PHE A 106 12.07 -5.94 -1.52
CA PHE A 106 10.97 -6.17 -0.58
C PHE A 106 9.67 -5.58 -1.11
N LEU A 107 9.66 -4.27 -1.38
CA LEU A 107 8.47 -3.57 -1.84
C LEU A 107 7.98 -4.05 -3.22
N ALA A 108 8.88 -4.44 -4.12
CA ALA A 108 8.53 -4.98 -5.42
C ALA A 108 7.89 -6.37 -5.32
N PHE A 109 8.42 -7.23 -4.46
CA PHE A 109 7.89 -8.56 -4.18
C PHE A 109 6.48 -8.49 -3.58
N GLU A 110 6.29 -7.69 -2.54
CA GLU A 110 4.96 -7.45 -1.96
C GLU A 110 3.97 -6.87 -2.96
N GLN A 111 4.47 -6.01 -3.87
CA GLN A 111 3.62 -5.40 -4.90
C GLN A 111 3.06 -6.43 -5.87
N VAL A 112 3.76 -7.54 -6.15
CA VAL A 112 3.26 -8.64 -6.98
C VAL A 112 1.97 -9.21 -6.37
N PHE A 113 1.98 -9.53 -5.08
CA PHE A 113 0.82 -10.07 -4.37
C PHE A 113 -0.33 -9.06 -4.27
N LYS A 114 -0.02 -7.82 -3.91
CA LYS A 114 -1.01 -6.74 -3.83
C LYS A 114 -1.72 -6.50 -5.17
N ASN A 115 -0.97 -6.40 -6.25
CA ASN A 115 -1.53 -6.14 -7.58
C ASN A 115 -2.38 -7.30 -8.08
N SER A 116 -1.94 -8.53 -7.85
CA SER A 116 -2.69 -9.72 -8.28
C SER A 116 -4.07 -9.81 -7.64
N LEU A 117 -4.21 -9.38 -6.38
CA LEU A 117 -5.50 -9.36 -5.69
C LEU A 117 -6.50 -8.39 -6.32
N THR A 118 -6.06 -7.32 -6.98
CA THR A 118 -6.97 -6.31 -7.55
C THR A 118 -7.79 -6.78 -8.75
N THR A 119 -7.59 -8.00 -9.24
CA THR A 119 -8.16 -8.56 -10.48
C THR A 119 -7.70 -7.85 -11.76
N LEU A 120 -7.11 -6.68 -11.67
CA LEU A 120 -6.61 -5.91 -12.82
C LEU A 120 -5.32 -6.51 -13.39
N PRO A 121 -5.06 -6.34 -14.71
CA PRO A 121 -3.88 -6.89 -15.38
C PRO A 121 -2.65 -6.03 -15.07
N MET A 122 -2.07 -6.23 -13.89
CA MET A 122 -0.89 -5.50 -13.41
C MET A 122 0.10 -6.45 -12.76
N GLY A 123 1.31 -6.48 -13.27
CA GLY A 123 2.45 -7.13 -12.63
C GLY A 123 2.98 -6.35 -11.43
N GLY A 124 4.13 -6.74 -10.90
CA GLY A 124 4.76 -6.09 -9.75
C GLY A 124 6.10 -5.45 -10.08
N GLY A 125 6.31 -4.26 -9.58
CA GLY A 125 7.59 -3.55 -9.67
C GLY A 125 7.70 -2.43 -8.64
N LYS A 126 8.91 -1.97 -8.39
CA LYS A 126 9.20 -0.86 -7.48
C LYS A 126 10.46 -0.13 -7.94
N GLY A 127 10.53 1.15 -7.63
CA GLY A 127 11.73 1.91 -7.92
C GLY A 127 11.94 3.04 -6.94
N GLY A 128 13.00 3.80 -7.16
CA GLY A 128 13.29 4.93 -6.32
C GLY A 128 14.72 5.40 -6.38
N SER A 129 15.07 6.28 -5.46
CA SER A 129 16.39 6.87 -5.31
C SER A 129 16.66 7.21 -3.85
N ASP A 130 17.95 7.26 -3.50
CA ASP A 130 18.45 7.80 -2.24
C ASP A 130 18.37 9.34 -2.15
N PHE A 131 17.76 9.98 -3.12
CA PHE A 131 17.47 11.41 -3.12
C PHE A 131 16.49 11.81 -2.02
N ASP A 132 16.82 12.82 -1.23
CA ASP A 132 15.93 13.42 -0.23
C ASP A 132 15.26 14.69 -0.78
N PRO A 133 13.97 14.68 -1.09
CA PRO A 133 13.25 15.86 -1.55
C PRO A 133 12.97 16.89 -0.43
N LYS A 134 13.19 16.48 0.84
CA LYS A 134 12.90 17.35 1.98
C LYS A 134 13.87 18.54 2.02
N GLY A 135 13.30 19.75 2.09
CA GLY A 135 14.08 20.97 2.12
C GLY A 135 14.66 21.41 0.78
N LYS A 136 14.39 20.69 -0.30
CA LYS A 136 14.80 21.07 -1.66
C LYS A 136 13.78 22.02 -2.31
N SER A 137 14.27 22.93 -3.16
CA SER A 137 13.41 23.79 -3.96
C SER A 137 12.67 22.99 -5.06
N ASP A 138 11.57 23.55 -5.58
CA ASP A 138 10.86 22.95 -6.71
C ASP A 138 11.76 22.82 -7.96
N ASN A 139 12.69 23.75 -8.16
CA ASN A 139 13.65 23.71 -9.26
C ASN A 139 14.66 22.57 -9.08
N GLU A 140 15.18 22.36 -7.87
CA GLU A 140 16.08 21.24 -7.56
C GLU A 140 15.37 19.90 -7.80
N ILE A 141 14.15 19.74 -7.26
CA ILE A 141 13.34 18.54 -7.45
C ILE A 141 13.04 18.29 -8.92
N MET A 142 12.73 19.34 -9.68
CA MET A 142 12.49 19.22 -11.13
C MET A 142 13.77 18.75 -11.86
N ARG A 143 14.93 19.33 -11.56
CA ARG A 143 16.21 18.93 -12.17
C ARG A 143 16.54 17.48 -11.84
N PHE A 144 16.37 17.08 -10.57
CA PHE A 144 16.55 15.69 -10.17
C PHE A 144 15.58 14.74 -10.91
N CYS A 145 14.28 15.03 -10.94
CA CYS A 145 13.28 14.23 -11.66
C CYS A 145 13.60 14.09 -13.16
N HIS A 146 14.09 15.18 -13.77
CA HIS A 146 14.51 15.16 -15.17
C HIS A 146 15.75 14.28 -15.39
N GLY A 147 16.72 14.34 -14.51
CA GLY A 147 17.92 13.47 -14.53
C GLY A 147 17.51 11.99 -14.35
N PHE A 148 16.70 11.70 -13.34
CA PHE A 148 16.19 10.37 -13.07
C PHE A 148 15.41 9.78 -14.27
N MET A 149 14.50 10.55 -14.86
CA MET A 149 13.71 10.10 -16.00
C MET A 149 14.54 9.95 -17.28
N SER A 150 15.64 10.71 -17.44
CA SER A 150 16.54 10.55 -18.57
C SER A 150 17.21 9.18 -18.66
N GLU A 151 17.34 8.50 -17.52
CA GLU A 151 17.81 7.12 -17.45
C GLU A 151 16.65 6.12 -17.51
N LEU A 152 15.59 6.35 -16.73
CA LEU A 152 14.51 5.41 -16.57
C LEU A 152 13.61 5.23 -17.82
N PHE A 153 13.47 6.27 -18.66
CA PHE A 153 12.48 6.28 -19.78
C PHE A 153 12.63 5.12 -20.77
N ARG A 154 13.82 4.54 -20.88
CA ARG A 154 14.10 3.42 -21.79
C ARG A 154 13.44 2.11 -21.33
N HIS A 155 13.12 2.02 -20.06
CA HIS A 155 12.71 0.81 -19.37
C HIS A 155 11.24 0.79 -18.97
N ILE A 156 10.53 1.91 -19.17
CA ILE A 156 9.13 2.08 -18.79
C ILE A 156 8.25 2.45 -19.99
N GLY A 157 6.98 2.23 -19.86
CA GLY A 157 5.98 2.56 -20.87
C GLY A 157 4.60 2.02 -20.49
N PRO A 158 3.53 2.45 -21.19
CA PRO A 158 2.16 2.10 -20.81
C PRO A 158 1.86 0.61 -20.85
N ASN A 159 2.59 -0.15 -21.67
CA ASN A 159 2.42 -1.61 -21.84
C ASN A 159 3.60 -2.44 -21.30
N THR A 160 4.59 -1.81 -20.68
CA THR A 160 5.78 -2.48 -20.16
C THR A 160 5.88 -2.34 -18.66
N ASP A 161 5.95 -1.09 -18.19
CA ASP A 161 6.16 -0.74 -16.79
C ASP A 161 5.57 0.64 -16.50
N VAL A 162 4.63 0.70 -15.56
CA VAL A 162 3.90 1.93 -15.22
C VAL A 162 4.17 2.31 -13.76
N PRO A 163 5.19 3.15 -13.50
CA PRO A 163 5.46 3.64 -12.15
C PRO A 163 4.35 4.54 -11.60
N ALA A 164 4.35 4.71 -10.28
CA ALA A 164 3.43 5.60 -9.54
C ALA A 164 4.20 6.40 -8.48
N GLY A 165 3.49 7.20 -7.70
CA GLY A 165 4.02 7.85 -6.52
C GLY A 165 4.15 6.90 -5.32
N ASP A 166 5.03 7.25 -4.40
CA ASP A 166 5.25 6.66 -3.07
C ASP A 166 5.89 7.72 -2.16
N ILE A 167 6.51 7.35 -1.05
CA ILE A 167 7.20 8.30 -0.15
C ILE A 167 8.15 9.20 -0.96
N GLY A 168 8.03 10.52 -0.78
CA GLY A 168 8.84 11.52 -1.47
C GLY A 168 8.49 11.73 -2.95
N VAL A 169 7.46 11.06 -3.47
CA VAL A 169 6.99 11.21 -4.86
C VAL A 169 5.48 11.42 -4.87
N GLY A 170 5.08 12.65 -4.88
CA GLY A 170 3.68 13.08 -5.00
C GLY A 170 3.31 13.54 -6.41
N GLY A 171 2.17 14.24 -6.53
CA GLY A 171 1.69 14.75 -7.82
C GLY A 171 2.66 15.72 -8.51
N ARG A 172 3.44 16.50 -7.75
CA ARG A 172 4.48 17.40 -8.26
C ARG A 172 5.60 16.60 -8.97
N GLU A 173 6.17 15.63 -8.30
CA GLU A 173 7.24 14.78 -8.84
C GLU A 173 6.73 13.97 -10.04
N ILE A 174 5.53 13.40 -9.95
CA ILE A 174 4.88 12.71 -11.08
C ILE A 174 4.74 13.67 -12.27
N GLY A 175 4.40 14.93 -12.03
CA GLY A 175 4.32 15.95 -13.10
C GLY A 175 5.66 16.18 -13.79
N PHE A 176 6.75 16.38 -13.03
CA PHE A 176 8.09 16.58 -13.58
C PHE A 176 8.60 15.34 -14.33
N LEU A 177 8.36 14.13 -13.77
CA LEU A 177 8.73 12.86 -14.40
C LEU A 177 7.95 12.63 -15.71
N PHE A 178 6.64 12.86 -15.71
CA PHE A 178 5.79 12.70 -16.89
C PHE A 178 6.14 13.70 -17.98
N GLY A 179 6.35 14.98 -17.63
CA GLY A 179 6.75 16.01 -18.58
C GLY A 179 8.07 15.67 -19.29
N LYS A 180 9.04 15.15 -18.55
CA LYS A 180 10.32 14.70 -19.12
C LYS A 180 10.16 13.46 -20.00
N TYR A 181 9.41 12.45 -19.55
CA TYR A 181 9.12 11.25 -20.34
C TYR A 181 8.45 11.61 -21.68
N LYS A 182 7.37 12.40 -21.63
CA LYS A 182 6.66 12.88 -22.81
C LYS A 182 7.60 13.57 -23.81
N LYS A 183 8.53 14.39 -23.31
CA LYS A 183 9.51 15.07 -24.16
C LYS A 183 10.50 14.10 -24.81
N LEU A 184 10.99 13.09 -24.07
CA LEU A 184 11.98 12.13 -24.57
C LEU A 184 11.38 11.14 -25.57
N LYS A 185 10.17 10.66 -25.31
CA LYS A 185 9.46 9.70 -26.19
C LYS A 185 8.70 10.36 -27.32
N ASN A 186 8.41 11.67 -27.23
CA ASN A 186 7.51 12.40 -28.12
C ASN A 186 6.11 11.76 -28.18
N GLU A 187 5.62 11.26 -27.06
CA GLU A 187 4.35 10.55 -26.93
C GLU A 187 3.58 11.03 -25.70
N PHE A 188 2.25 11.14 -25.81
CA PHE A 188 1.36 11.33 -24.67
C PHE A 188 0.64 10.00 -24.39
N THR A 189 1.14 9.24 -23.40
CA THR A 189 0.67 7.88 -23.12
C THR A 189 0.27 7.70 -21.65
N GLY A 190 -0.28 6.54 -21.32
CA GLY A 190 -0.66 6.13 -19.97
C GLY A 190 0.51 5.67 -19.09
N VAL A 191 1.74 6.07 -19.38
CA VAL A 191 2.89 5.87 -18.49
C VAL A 191 2.74 6.72 -17.23
N LEU A 192 3.16 6.24 -16.09
CA LEU A 192 2.97 6.84 -14.76
C LEU A 192 1.49 6.99 -14.35
N THR A 193 1.19 6.73 -13.09
CA THR A 193 -0.10 7.03 -12.47
C THR A 193 0.04 7.98 -11.28
N GLY A 194 -1.08 8.59 -10.87
CA GLY A 194 -1.08 9.72 -9.95
C GLY A 194 -0.91 11.06 -10.66
N LYS A 195 -1.24 11.09 -11.95
CA LYS A 195 -1.24 12.30 -12.77
C LYS A 195 -2.33 13.29 -12.33
N GLY A 196 -2.15 14.55 -12.67
CA GLY A 196 -3.19 15.56 -12.50
C GLY A 196 -4.42 15.28 -13.40
N ILE A 197 -5.60 15.63 -12.92
CA ILE A 197 -6.88 15.35 -13.59
C ILE A 197 -6.90 15.91 -15.03
N SER A 198 -6.34 17.10 -15.25
CA SER A 198 -6.32 17.76 -16.56
C SER A 198 -5.39 17.09 -17.59
N TRP A 199 -4.55 16.13 -17.18
CA TRP A 199 -3.58 15.48 -18.06
C TRP A 199 -3.46 13.97 -17.80
N GLY A 200 -4.59 13.32 -17.58
CA GLY A 200 -4.74 11.85 -17.56
C GLY A 200 -4.82 11.20 -16.19
N GLY A 201 -4.99 11.98 -15.11
CA GLY A 201 -5.23 11.47 -13.78
C GLY A 201 -6.66 10.96 -13.60
N SER A 202 -6.87 10.15 -12.55
CA SER A 202 -8.18 9.63 -12.16
C SER A 202 -8.72 10.32 -10.93
N LEU A 203 -10.03 10.59 -10.93
CA LEU A 203 -10.77 10.93 -9.72
C LEU A 203 -10.66 9.78 -8.71
N ILE A 204 -10.95 10.06 -7.44
CA ILE A 204 -10.88 9.10 -6.31
C ILE A 204 -9.44 8.63 -6.00
N ARG A 205 -8.41 8.97 -6.78
CA ARG A 205 -7.04 8.48 -6.52
C ARG A 205 -6.49 8.92 -5.15
N PRO A 206 -6.65 10.17 -4.69
CA PRO A 206 -6.25 10.57 -3.34
C PRO A 206 -6.97 9.80 -2.24
N GLU A 207 -8.26 9.55 -2.41
CA GLU A 207 -9.14 8.90 -1.45
C GLU A 207 -8.96 7.38 -1.39
N ALA A 208 -8.54 6.81 -2.49
CA ALA A 208 -8.68 5.37 -2.80
C ALA A 208 -8.10 4.42 -1.75
N THR A 209 -6.95 4.75 -1.14
CA THR A 209 -6.35 3.87 -0.12
C THR A 209 -7.20 3.85 1.15
N GLY A 210 -7.58 5.02 1.67
CA GLY A 210 -8.45 5.13 2.83
C GLY A 210 -9.84 4.53 2.59
N TYR A 211 -10.43 4.83 1.43
CA TYR A 211 -11.73 4.26 1.04
C TYR A 211 -11.66 2.74 0.93
N GLY A 212 -10.63 2.21 0.27
CA GLY A 212 -10.41 0.77 0.13
C GLY A 212 -10.29 0.06 1.47
N THR A 213 -9.54 0.64 2.42
CA THR A 213 -9.40 0.12 3.79
C THR A 213 -10.75 -0.02 4.49
N VAL A 214 -11.62 0.98 4.33
CA VAL A 214 -12.97 0.98 4.92
C VAL A 214 -13.90 0.03 4.18
N TYR A 215 -13.87 -0.04 2.85
CA TYR A 215 -14.67 -1.00 2.08
C TYR A 215 -14.30 -2.45 2.41
N PHE A 216 -13.03 -2.74 2.59
CA PHE A 216 -12.59 -4.07 3.00
C PHE A 216 -13.10 -4.42 4.41
N ALA A 217 -12.99 -3.50 5.37
CA ALA A 217 -13.54 -3.67 6.72
C ALA A 217 -15.06 -3.85 6.69
N GLN A 218 -15.78 -3.10 5.85
CA GLN A 218 -17.23 -3.24 5.65
C GLN A 218 -17.59 -4.65 5.16
N ASN A 219 -16.83 -5.17 4.19
CA ASN A 219 -17.04 -6.51 3.66
C ASN A 219 -16.78 -7.59 4.73
N MET A 220 -15.73 -7.41 5.57
CA MET A 220 -15.47 -8.32 6.70
C MET A 220 -16.62 -8.31 7.72
N LEU A 221 -17.11 -7.15 8.12
CA LEU A 221 -18.23 -7.02 9.05
C LEU A 221 -19.49 -7.69 8.49
N ALA A 222 -19.76 -7.55 7.18
CA ALA A 222 -20.90 -8.16 6.53
C ALA A 222 -20.90 -9.69 6.65
N THR A 223 -19.74 -10.36 6.75
CA THR A 223 -19.67 -11.81 7.03
C THR A 223 -20.25 -12.19 8.38
N LYS A 224 -20.28 -11.24 9.31
CA LYS A 224 -20.87 -11.40 10.66
C LYS A 224 -22.26 -10.75 10.77
N LYS A 225 -22.86 -10.33 9.63
CA LYS A 225 -24.15 -9.61 9.56
C LYS A 225 -24.12 -8.28 10.35
N ASP A 226 -22.97 -7.62 10.34
CA ASP A 226 -22.70 -6.35 11.03
C ASP A 226 -22.28 -5.28 10.02
N ASP A 227 -22.25 -4.01 10.42
CA ASP A 227 -21.92 -2.88 9.57
C ASP A 227 -21.20 -1.74 10.35
N PHE A 228 -20.91 -0.64 9.68
CA PHE A 228 -20.24 0.53 10.27
C PHE A 228 -21.16 1.41 11.13
N LYS A 229 -22.48 1.29 10.98
CA LYS A 229 -23.41 2.19 11.63
C LYS A 229 -23.29 2.11 13.15
N ASN A 230 -23.12 3.28 13.78
CA ASN A 230 -22.94 3.44 15.22
C ASN A 230 -21.68 2.79 15.81
N LYS A 231 -20.75 2.29 15.02
CA LYS A 231 -19.47 1.75 15.50
C LYS A 231 -18.53 2.88 15.92
N ILE A 232 -17.78 2.66 16.98
CA ILE A 232 -16.70 3.53 17.41
C ILE A 232 -15.42 3.12 16.68
N ILE A 233 -14.80 4.08 16.00
CA ILE A 233 -13.60 3.84 15.19
C ILE A 233 -12.41 4.61 15.73
N VAL A 234 -11.31 3.91 15.94
CA VAL A 234 -9.99 4.47 16.26
C VAL A 234 -9.13 4.42 15.00
N ILE A 235 -8.55 5.57 14.63
CA ILE A 235 -7.67 5.72 13.47
C ILE A 235 -6.35 6.31 13.93
N SER A 236 -5.23 5.70 13.52
CA SER A 236 -3.91 6.32 13.63
C SER A 236 -3.56 7.10 12.36
N GLY A 237 -2.66 8.07 12.52
CA GLY A 237 -2.26 8.95 11.43
C GLY A 237 -3.19 10.14 11.22
N SER A 238 -2.72 11.07 10.41
CA SER A 238 -3.46 12.26 9.96
C SER A 238 -3.06 12.63 8.52
N GLY A 239 -2.40 11.70 7.83
CA GLY A 239 -2.07 11.82 6.43
C GLY A 239 -3.25 11.41 5.54
N ASN A 240 -2.97 11.30 4.24
CA ASN A 240 -3.98 11.05 3.21
C ASN A 240 -4.84 9.80 3.51
N VAL A 241 -4.22 8.68 3.87
CA VAL A 241 -4.94 7.42 4.14
C VAL A 241 -5.89 7.59 5.33
N ALA A 242 -5.40 8.14 6.44
CA ALA A 242 -6.19 8.35 7.66
C ALA A 242 -7.36 9.32 7.44
N GLN A 243 -7.11 10.44 6.73
CA GLN A 243 -8.15 11.43 6.42
C GLN A 243 -9.30 10.83 5.63
N TYR A 244 -9.01 10.05 4.60
CA TYR A 244 -10.06 9.45 3.76
C TYR A 244 -10.65 8.18 4.35
N ALA A 245 -9.93 7.45 5.20
CA ALA A 245 -10.52 6.39 6.02
C ALA A 245 -11.54 6.98 7.01
N ALA A 246 -11.21 8.11 7.65
CA ALA A 246 -12.15 8.83 8.52
C ALA A 246 -13.38 9.33 7.72
N GLU A 247 -13.16 9.97 6.57
CA GLU A 247 -14.25 10.48 5.72
C GLU A 247 -15.23 9.36 5.33
N LYS A 248 -14.72 8.23 4.83
CA LYS A 248 -15.59 7.12 4.43
C LYS A 248 -16.29 6.46 5.62
N SER A 249 -15.62 6.32 6.75
CA SER A 249 -16.22 5.79 7.98
C SER A 249 -17.38 6.66 8.47
N ILE A 250 -17.22 7.98 8.47
CA ILE A 250 -18.27 8.94 8.82
C ILE A 250 -19.46 8.83 7.83
N GLN A 251 -19.18 8.72 6.53
CA GLN A 251 -20.22 8.54 5.50
C GLN A 251 -21.04 7.26 5.70
N LEU A 252 -20.43 6.19 6.26
CA LEU A 252 -21.10 4.93 6.59
C LEU A 252 -21.80 4.94 7.96
N GLY A 253 -21.81 6.09 8.66
CA GLY A 253 -22.53 6.27 9.91
C GLY A 253 -21.77 5.84 11.16
N ALA A 254 -20.47 5.68 11.08
CA ALA A 254 -19.62 5.39 12.23
C ALA A 254 -19.17 6.67 12.95
N LYS A 255 -18.75 6.51 14.18
CA LYS A 255 -18.19 7.56 15.03
C LYS A 255 -16.67 7.43 15.10
N VAL A 256 -15.96 8.25 14.34
CA VAL A 256 -14.49 8.34 14.41
C VAL A 256 -14.11 9.19 15.63
N VAL A 257 -13.25 8.67 16.51
CA VAL A 257 -12.93 9.33 17.78
C VAL A 257 -11.46 9.73 17.91
N THR A 258 -10.57 9.27 17.04
CA THR A 258 -9.13 9.61 17.11
C THR A 258 -8.54 9.91 15.74
N MET A 259 -7.51 10.75 15.73
CA MET A 259 -6.48 10.86 14.68
C MET A 259 -5.14 11.17 15.36
N SER A 260 -4.01 10.82 14.73
CA SER A 260 -2.69 10.98 15.33
C SER A 260 -1.65 11.54 14.37
N ASP A 261 -0.57 12.05 14.91
CA ASP A 261 0.69 12.26 14.17
C ASP A 261 1.90 11.90 15.06
N SER A 262 3.11 12.18 14.61
CA SER A 262 4.34 11.81 15.36
C SER A 262 4.50 12.54 16.70
N SER A 263 3.58 13.43 17.10
CA SER A 263 3.59 14.11 18.40
C SER A 263 2.61 13.50 19.41
N GLY A 264 1.74 12.59 18.96
CA GLY A 264 0.69 11.97 19.79
C GLY A 264 -0.63 11.86 19.05
N TYR A 265 -1.72 11.67 19.79
CA TYR A 265 -3.05 11.54 19.20
C TYR A 265 -4.08 12.47 19.85
N ILE A 266 -5.12 12.81 19.11
CA ILE A 266 -6.32 13.46 19.62
C ILE A 266 -7.39 12.40 19.88
N TYR A 267 -8.10 12.58 20.99
CA TYR A 267 -9.31 11.83 21.33
C TYR A 267 -10.47 12.79 21.48
N ASP A 268 -11.49 12.63 20.66
CA ASP A 268 -12.71 13.40 20.70
C ASP A 268 -13.88 12.48 21.08
N PRO A 269 -14.34 12.49 22.34
CA PRO A 269 -15.44 11.63 22.80
C PRO A 269 -16.78 11.96 22.13
N GLU A 270 -16.95 13.17 21.58
CA GLU A 270 -18.15 13.54 20.81
C GLU A 270 -18.12 13.01 19.39
N GLY A 271 -16.93 12.64 18.91
CA GLY A 271 -16.66 12.18 17.56
C GLY A 271 -16.21 13.29 16.62
N ILE A 272 -15.40 12.88 15.63
CA ILE A 272 -14.93 13.73 14.54
C ILE A 272 -15.95 13.60 13.40
N ASP A 273 -16.76 14.64 13.21
CA ASP A 273 -17.70 14.75 12.10
C ASP A 273 -17.04 15.33 10.83
N SER A 274 -17.81 15.54 9.78
CA SER A 274 -17.32 16.06 8.50
C SER A 274 -16.76 17.50 8.61
N GLU A 275 -17.23 18.33 9.52
CA GLU A 275 -16.71 19.69 9.72
C GLU A 275 -15.38 19.64 10.47
N LYS A 276 -15.31 18.88 11.54
CA LYS A 276 -14.11 18.65 12.34
C LYS A 276 -13.02 18.00 11.48
N LEU A 277 -13.38 17.03 10.61
CA LEU A 277 -12.44 16.41 9.67
C LEU A 277 -11.89 17.42 8.66
N LYS A 278 -12.73 18.29 8.09
CA LYS A 278 -12.26 19.37 7.19
C LYS A 278 -11.26 20.29 7.89
N PHE A 279 -11.48 20.58 9.16
CA PHE A 279 -10.52 21.37 9.95
C PHE A 279 -9.19 20.64 10.07
N ILE A 280 -9.18 19.33 10.37
CA ILE A 280 -7.95 18.52 10.44
C ILE A 280 -7.25 18.50 9.08
N MET A 281 -8.00 18.33 7.98
CA MET A 281 -7.44 18.35 6.63
C MET A 281 -6.77 19.68 6.30
N ASN A 282 -7.40 20.82 6.64
CA ASN A 282 -6.79 22.13 6.48
C ASN A 282 -5.53 22.28 7.33
N LEU A 283 -5.61 21.92 8.61
CA LEU A 283 -4.51 21.96 9.56
C LEU A 283 -3.27 21.18 9.06
N LYS A 284 -3.48 19.98 8.51
CA LYS A 284 -2.40 19.09 8.06
C LYS A 284 -1.90 19.41 6.66
N ASN A 285 -2.80 19.67 5.72
CA ASN A 285 -2.46 19.76 4.31
C ASN A 285 -2.06 21.18 3.89
N ILE A 286 -2.66 22.21 4.52
CA ILE A 286 -2.41 23.61 4.16
C ILE A 286 -1.47 24.25 5.18
N GLU A 287 -1.86 24.24 6.48
CA GLU A 287 -1.09 24.90 7.53
C GLU A 287 0.15 24.10 7.97
N ARG A 288 0.19 22.79 7.70
CA ARG A 288 1.28 21.86 8.06
C ARG A 288 1.60 21.82 9.56
N LYS A 289 0.57 22.05 10.39
CA LYS A 289 0.65 22.04 11.85
C LYS A 289 0.44 20.64 12.44
N ARG A 290 0.59 20.51 13.76
CA ARG A 290 0.37 19.29 14.53
C ARG A 290 -1.10 19.07 14.85
N VAL A 291 -1.53 17.81 15.03
CA VAL A 291 -2.92 17.47 15.41
C VAL A 291 -3.33 18.04 16.76
N SER A 292 -2.38 18.34 17.66
CA SER A 292 -2.63 18.99 18.95
C SER A 292 -3.39 20.32 18.84
N GLU A 293 -3.23 21.05 17.73
CA GLU A 293 -3.94 22.31 17.47
C GLU A 293 -5.46 22.11 17.33
N TYR A 294 -5.92 20.89 17.07
CA TYR A 294 -7.32 20.53 17.04
C TYR A 294 -8.01 20.83 18.39
N CYS A 295 -7.35 20.47 19.50
CA CYS A 295 -7.90 20.65 20.85
C CYS A 295 -8.01 22.13 21.27
N VAL A 296 -7.27 23.03 20.62
CA VAL A 296 -7.43 24.48 20.82
C VAL A 296 -8.80 24.95 20.30
N LYS A 297 -9.23 24.41 19.15
CA LYS A 297 -10.54 24.76 18.54
C LYS A 297 -11.68 23.95 19.14
N TYR A 298 -11.43 22.72 19.56
CA TYR A 298 -12.43 21.80 20.12
C TYR A 298 -12.03 21.38 21.54
N PRO A 299 -12.29 22.21 22.55
CA PRO A 299 -11.74 22.03 23.92
C PRO A 299 -12.31 20.84 24.69
N ASN A 300 -13.40 20.21 24.20
CA ASN A 300 -13.91 18.95 24.76
C ASN A 300 -13.09 17.73 24.33
N SER A 301 -12.17 17.89 23.39
CA SER A 301 -11.23 16.86 22.96
C SER A 301 -9.94 16.88 23.79
N ILE A 302 -9.23 15.77 23.81
CA ILE A 302 -8.01 15.57 24.59
C ILE A 302 -6.86 15.28 23.63
N PHE A 303 -5.72 15.94 23.82
CA PHE A 303 -4.47 15.57 23.16
C PHE A 303 -3.61 14.75 24.12
N VAL A 304 -3.23 13.55 23.70
CA VAL A 304 -2.30 12.68 24.42
C VAL A 304 -0.96 12.67 23.69
N LYS A 305 0.05 13.18 24.38
CA LYS A 305 1.39 13.38 23.81
C LYS A 305 2.20 12.09 23.80
N ASP A 306 2.97 11.89 22.74
CA ASP A 306 3.96 10.79 22.57
C ASP A 306 3.37 9.37 22.71
N GLU A 307 2.06 9.20 22.52
CA GLU A 307 1.34 7.93 22.59
C GLU A 307 0.58 7.62 21.28
N THR A 308 0.21 6.35 21.11
CA THR A 308 -0.65 5.83 20.05
C THR A 308 -2.08 5.66 20.56
N PRO A 309 -3.12 5.67 19.68
CA PRO A 309 -4.52 5.71 20.12
C PRO A 309 -5.09 4.33 20.52
N TRP A 310 -4.29 3.28 20.61
CA TRP A 310 -4.77 1.90 20.74
C TRP A 310 -5.35 1.55 22.11
N SER A 311 -5.14 2.42 23.12
CA SER A 311 -5.76 2.29 24.44
C SER A 311 -7.23 2.75 24.47
N ILE A 312 -7.69 3.47 23.46
CA ILE A 312 -9.06 3.97 23.38
C ILE A 312 -10.01 2.82 22.98
N LYS A 313 -11.07 2.63 23.75
CA LYS A 313 -12.10 1.62 23.47
C LYS A 313 -12.76 1.87 22.11
N CYS A 314 -12.79 0.85 21.26
CA CYS A 314 -13.40 0.94 19.94
C CYS A 314 -13.96 -0.41 19.48
N ASP A 315 -14.82 -0.37 18.47
CA ASP A 315 -15.26 -1.55 17.73
C ASP A 315 -14.31 -1.89 16.56
N ILE A 316 -13.78 -0.86 15.91
CA ILE A 316 -12.93 -0.99 14.71
C ILE A 316 -11.67 -0.15 14.89
N ALA A 317 -10.51 -0.76 14.61
CA ALA A 317 -9.22 -0.07 14.57
C ALA A 317 -8.68 -0.02 13.12
N LEU A 318 -8.30 1.18 12.68
CA LEU A 318 -7.73 1.42 11.35
C LEU A 318 -6.31 1.99 11.48
N PRO A 319 -5.28 1.15 11.49
CA PRO A 319 -3.89 1.60 11.51
C PRO A 319 -3.51 2.22 10.16
N CYS A 320 -3.38 3.56 10.12
CA CYS A 320 -3.19 4.35 8.89
C CYS A 320 -1.97 5.26 8.91
N ALA A 321 -1.06 5.13 9.89
CA ALA A 321 0.10 6.00 10.03
C ALA A 321 1.35 5.40 9.40
N THR A 322 2.04 4.50 10.10
CA THR A 322 3.36 4.01 9.72
C THR A 322 3.55 2.51 9.95
N GLN A 323 4.62 1.98 9.39
CA GLN A 323 5.04 0.60 9.60
C GLN A 323 5.35 0.35 11.09
N ASN A 324 4.95 -0.83 11.60
CA ASN A 324 5.21 -1.30 12.97
C ASN A 324 4.71 -0.36 14.09
N GLU A 325 3.64 0.39 13.83
CA GLU A 325 3.03 1.30 14.81
C GLU A 325 2.14 0.60 15.85
N LEU A 326 1.75 -0.65 15.60
CA LEU A 326 0.88 -1.45 16.46
C LEU A 326 1.62 -2.72 16.88
N ASN A 327 2.05 -2.77 18.13
CA ASN A 327 2.80 -3.87 18.70
C ASN A 327 1.90 -4.87 19.44
N ILE A 328 2.49 -5.95 20.00
CA ILE A 328 1.74 -7.01 20.71
C ILE A 328 0.93 -6.49 21.91
N ASN A 329 1.43 -5.49 22.64
CA ASN A 329 0.73 -4.95 23.80
C ASN A 329 -0.48 -4.12 23.34
N ASP A 330 -0.33 -3.37 22.28
CA ASP A 330 -1.43 -2.64 21.63
C ASP A 330 -2.51 -3.61 21.16
N ALA A 331 -2.12 -4.71 20.53
CA ALA A 331 -3.06 -5.75 20.07
C ALA A 331 -3.85 -6.35 21.24
N LYS A 332 -3.19 -6.70 22.33
CA LYS A 332 -3.85 -7.21 23.53
C LYS A 332 -4.81 -6.18 24.13
N THR A 333 -4.42 -4.92 24.21
CA THR A 333 -5.26 -3.83 24.70
C THR A 333 -6.51 -3.64 23.84
N LEU A 334 -6.37 -3.67 22.51
CA LEU A 334 -7.51 -3.60 21.59
C LEU A 334 -8.48 -4.76 21.80
N LEU A 335 -7.97 -5.99 21.96
CA LEU A 335 -8.78 -7.18 22.22
C LEU A 335 -9.51 -7.10 23.56
N GLU A 336 -8.82 -6.70 24.63
CA GLU A 336 -9.40 -6.51 25.96
C GLU A 336 -10.48 -5.42 25.97
N ASN A 337 -10.32 -4.38 25.15
CA ASN A 337 -11.29 -3.30 24.98
C ASN A 337 -12.48 -3.68 24.08
N GLY A 338 -12.49 -4.91 23.52
CA GLY A 338 -13.59 -5.44 22.72
C GLY A 338 -13.56 -5.05 21.25
N CYS A 339 -12.40 -4.70 20.69
CA CYS A 339 -12.24 -4.47 19.26
C CYS A 339 -12.55 -5.76 18.46
N ILE A 340 -13.44 -5.65 17.49
CA ILE A 340 -13.91 -6.78 16.67
C ILE A 340 -13.30 -6.82 15.28
N CYS A 341 -12.73 -5.70 14.82
CA CYS A 341 -12.21 -5.57 13.47
C CYS A 341 -10.96 -4.67 13.44
N VAL A 342 -9.90 -5.17 12.84
CA VAL A 342 -8.70 -4.39 12.51
C VAL A 342 -8.47 -4.43 11.01
N SER A 343 -8.39 -3.28 10.34
CA SER A 343 -8.15 -3.18 8.90
C SER A 343 -6.98 -2.23 8.63
N GLU A 344 -5.90 -2.76 8.12
CA GLU A 344 -4.65 -2.02 7.92
C GLU A 344 -4.71 -1.06 6.73
N GLY A 345 -4.61 0.24 6.99
CA GLY A 345 -4.50 1.27 5.95
C GLY A 345 -3.06 1.58 5.54
N ALA A 346 -2.12 1.50 6.48
CA ALA A 346 -0.70 1.60 6.22
C ALA A 346 -0.11 0.29 5.68
N ASN A 347 1.14 0.31 5.23
CA ASN A 347 1.86 -0.91 4.85
C ASN A 347 2.51 -1.51 6.12
N MET A 348 2.15 -2.75 6.46
CA MET A 348 2.64 -3.49 7.64
C MET A 348 2.64 -2.66 8.94
N PRO A 349 1.51 -2.06 9.34
CA PRO A 349 1.46 -1.25 10.56
C PRO A 349 1.51 -2.12 11.82
N SER A 350 1.02 -3.36 11.76
CA SER A 350 1.07 -4.32 12.88
C SER A 350 2.35 -5.15 12.84
N THR A 351 2.98 -5.35 14.00
CA THR A 351 4.10 -6.28 14.12
C THR A 351 3.64 -7.73 13.96
N LYS A 352 4.54 -8.65 13.56
CA LYS A 352 4.22 -10.08 13.38
C LYS A 352 3.52 -10.67 14.61
N ASP A 353 4.01 -10.35 15.82
CA ASP A 353 3.42 -10.83 17.06
C ASP A 353 2.02 -10.28 17.32
N ALA A 354 1.77 -9.01 16.96
CA ALA A 354 0.43 -8.42 17.03
C ALA A 354 -0.54 -9.11 16.08
N VAL A 355 -0.12 -9.40 14.86
CA VAL A 355 -0.93 -10.16 13.87
C VAL A 355 -1.28 -11.53 14.42
N HIS A 356 -0.32 -12.25 15.02
CA HIS A 356 -0.58 -13.55 15.64
C HIS A 356 -1.59 -13.49 16.78
N GLU A 357 -1.58 -12.43 17.62
CA GLU A 357 -2.59 -12.25 18.67
C GLU A 357 -3.99 -12.04 18.08
N PHE A 358 -4.13 -11.25 17.01
CA PHE A 358 -5.42 -11.09 16.31
C PHE A 358 -5.91 -12.40 15.69
N GLN A 359 -5.02 -13.16 15.03
CA GLN A 359 -5.36 -14.48 14.46
C GLN A 359 -5.78 -15.47 15.54
N LYS A 360 -5.05 -15.52 16.68
CA LYS A 360 -5.38 -16.38 17.82
C LYS A 360 -6.73 -16.03 18.46
N ALA A 361 -7.04 -14.75 18.55
CA ALA A 361 -8.34 -14.26 19.01
C ALA A 361 -9.47 -14.44 17.97
N GLN A 362 -9.13 -14.80 16.73
CA GLN A 362 -10.06 -15.00 15.61
C GLN A 362 -10.96 -13.78 15.33
N ILE A 363 -10.45 -12.56 15.56
CA ILE A 363 -11.15 -11.35 15.16
C ILE A 363 -11.05 -11.11 13.65
N LEU A 364 -11.81 -10.17 13.14
CA LEU A 364 -11.70 -9.73 11.74
C LEU A 364 -10.43 -8.91 11.55
N PHE A 365 -9.37 -9.52 11.05
CA PHE A 365 -8.08 -8.86 10.81
C PHE A 365 -7.73 -8.86 9.32
N ALA A 366 -7.57 -7.68 8.73
CA ALA A 366 -7.18 -7.52 7.31
C ALA A 366 -5.74 -7.00 7.17
N PRO A 367 -4.85 -7.78 6.51
CA PRO A 367 -3.49 -7.33 6.23
C PRO A 367 -3.47 -6.21 5.18
N GLY A 368 -2.53 -5.28 5.31
CA GLY A 368 -2.43 -4.11 4.43
C GLY A 368 -2.36 -4.43 2.94
N LYS A 369 -1.72 -5.54 2.55
CA LYS A 369 -1.67 -5.96 1.13
C LYS A 369 -3.06 -6.21 0.51
N ALA A 370 -4.07 -6.55 1.30
CA ALA A 370 -5.45 -6.71 0.86
C ALA A 370 -6.27 -5.43 1.10
N SER A 371 -6.30 -4.93 2.34
CA SER A 371 -7.16 -3.82 2.75
C SER A 371 -6.78 -2.47 2.13
N ASN A 372 -5.49 -2.17 2.01
CA ASN A 372 -5.03 -0.89 1.44
C ASN A 372 -4.81 -0.93 -0.09
N ALA A 373 -5.21 -2.00 -0.76
CA ALA A 373 -5.05 -2.16 -2.21
C ALA A 373 -5.86 -1.15 -3.04
N GLY A 374 -6.78 -0.41 -2.42
CA GLY A 374 -7.59 0.61 -3.10
C GLY A 374 -6.76 1.63 -3.88
N GLY A 375 -5.61 2.04 -3.34
CA GLY A 375 -4.71 2.98 -4.03
C GLY A 375 -4.16 2.43 -5.35
N VAL A 376 -3.68 1.20 -5.37
CA VAL A 376 -3.19 0.56 -6.60
C VAL A 376 -4.33 0.15 -7.52
N ALA A 377 -5.48 -0.27 -6.98
CA ALA A 377 -6.69 -0.53 -7.78
C ALA A 377 -7.08 0.72 -8.58
N THR A 378 -7.19 1.88 -7.95
CA THR A 378 -7.50 3.13 -8.64
C THR A 378 -6.39 3.56 -9.61
N SER A 379 -5.13 3.23 -9.33
CA SER A 379 -4.05 3.41 -10.31
C SER A 379 -4.26 2.55 -11.55
N GLY A 380 -4.73 1.31 -11.41
CA GLY A 380 -5.10 0.46 -12.55
C GLY A 380 -6.32 1.00 -13.31
N LEU A 381 -7.31 1.56 -12.60
CA LEU A 381 -8.43 2.26 -13.23
C LEU A 381 -7.97 3.51 -13.99
N GLU A 382 -6.95 4.25 -13.48
CA GLU A 382 -6.31 5.34 -14.22
C GLU A 382 -5.67 4.84 -15.52
N MET A 383 -4.93 3.70 -15.47
CA MET A 383 -4.37 3.08 -16.68
C MET A 383 -5.47 2.72 -17.68
N THR A 384 -6.60 2.17 -17.24
CA THR A 384 -7.73 1.83 -18.10
C THR A 384 -8.30 3.09 -18.76
N GLN A 385 -8.56 4.16 -18.00
CA GLN A 385 -9.05 5.44 -18.54
C GLN A 385 -8.07 6.04 -19.54
N ASN A 386 -6.76 5.93 -19.30
CA ASN A 386 -5.73 6.39 -20.23
C ASN A 386 -5.74 5.60 -21.55
N SER A 387 -5.93 4.28 -21.49
CA SER A 387 -6.02 3.42 -22.67
C SER A 387 -7.28 3.71 -23.50
N LEU A 388 -8.39 4.00 -22.84
CA LEU A 388 -9.66 4.39 -23.47
C LEU A 388 -9.63 5.84 -23.99
N ARG A 389 -8.71 6.69 -23.49
CA ARG A 389 -8.70 8.16 -23.67
C ARG A 389 -10.02 8.81 -23.25
N TYR A 390 -10.61 8.30 -22.18
CA TYR A 390 -11.88 8.73 -21.63
C TYR A 390 -11.84 8.72 -20.09
N ASN A 391 -12.34 9.79 -19.49
CA ASN A 391 -12.40 9.93 -18.04
C ASN A 391 -13.75 9.48 -17.50
N TRP A 392 -13.73 8.66 -16.47
CA TRP A 392 -14.92 8.29 -15.71
C TRP A 392 -15.27 9.35 -14.67
N THR A 393 -16.55 9.44 -14.36
CA THR A 393 -17.06 10.27 -13.25
C THR A 393 -16.57 9.75 -11.90
N ARG A 394 -16.62 10.61 -10.89
CA ARG A 394 -16.29 10.23 -9.52
C ARG A 394 -17.09 9.01 -9.04
N LYS A 395 -18.38 8.95 -9.37
CA LYS A 395 -19.26 7.86 -9.02
C LYS A 395 -18.82 6.54 -9.66
N GLU A 396 -18.56 6.55 -10.97
CA GLU A 396 -18.09 5.36 -11.70
C GLU A 396 -16.77 4.82 -11.15
N VAL A 397 -15.82 5.68 -10.80
CA VAL A 397 -14.54 5.25 -10.22
C VAL A 397 -14.74 4.68 -8.81
N ASP A 398 -15.59 5.30 -7.97
CA ASP A 398 -15.86 4.82 -6.60
C ASP A 398 -16.60 3.48 -6.61
N GLU A 399 -17.59 3.29 -7.50
CA GLU A 399 -18.29 2.01 -7.68
C GLU A 399 -17.31 0.90 -8.11
N LYS A 400 -16.47 1.16 -9.12
CA LYS A 400 -15.45 0.19 -9.54
C LYS A 400 -14.44 -0.13 -8.44
N LEU A 401 -14.03 0.87 -7.66
CA LEU A 401 -13.16 0.65 -6.51
C LEU A 401 -13.83 -0.26 -5.48
N LYS A 402 -15.10 -0.02 -5.18
CA LYS A 402 -15.87 -0.83 -4.24
C LYS A 402 -15.99 -2.28 -4.73
N ASP A 403 -16.28 -2.48 -6.02
CA ASP A 403 -16.36 -3.81 -6.62
C ASP A 403 -15.01 -4.54 -6.54
N ILE A 404 -13.90 -3.87 -6.85
CA ILE A 404 -12.55 -4.45 -6.72
C ILE A 404 -12.25 -4.85 -5.28
N MET A 405 -12.57 -4.00 -4.30
CA MET A 405 -12.36 -4.33 -2.89
C MET A 405 -13.22 -5.51 -2.43
N MET A 406 -14.41 -5.69 -3.00
CA MET A 406 -15.26 -6.87 -2.78
C MET A 406 -14.59 -8.13 -3.36
N GLU A 407 -14.08 -8.07 -4.58
CA GLU A 407 -13.40 -9.21 -5.21
C GLU A 407 -12.10 -9.60 -4.48
N ILE A 408 -11.33 -8.62 -3.97
CA ILE A 408 -10.18 -8.90 -3.10
C ILE A 408 -10.64 -9.66 -1.84
N HIS A 409 -11.69 -9.20 -1.21
CA HIS A 409 -12.25 -9.83 -0.02
C HIS A 409 -12.73 -11.24 -0.30
N ASN A 410 -13.48 -11.47 -1.39
CA ASN A 410 -13.96 -12.79 -1.80
C ASN A 410 -12.79 -13.76 -2.05
N SER A 411 -11.75 -13.30 -2.73
CA SER A 411 -10.53 -14.09 -2.95
C SER A 411 -9.84 -14.46 -1.63
N CYS A 412 -9.80 -13.55 -0.65
CA CYS A 412 -9.26 -13.86 0.66
C CYS A 412 -10.11 -14.90 1.42
N ILE A 413 -11.43 -14.85 1.30
CA ILE A 413 -12.33 -15.86 1.89
C ILE A 413 -12.08 -17.23 1.26
N GLU A 414 -12.01 -17.30 -0.08
CA GLU A 414 -11.82 -18.57 -0.82
C GLU A 414 -10.59 -19.34 -0.32
N TYR A 415 -9.47 -18.66 -0.07
CA TYR A 415 -8.21 -19.30 0.32
C TYR A 415 -7.91 -19.25 1.82
N GLY A 416 -8.60 -18.41 2.56
CA GLY A 416 -8.36 -18.19 4.00
C GLY A 416 -9.36 -18.87 4.93
N SER A 417 -10.51 -19.33 4.42
CA SER A 417 -11.54 -19.95 5.28
C SER A 417 -11.09 -21.28 5.84
N ASP A 418 -11.46 -21.54 7.09
CA ASP A 418 -11.33 -22.84 7.75
C ASP A 418 -12.69 -23.55 7.84
N ASN A 419 -12.66 -24.79 8.35
CA ASN A 419 -13.87 -25.62 8.52
C ASN A 419 -14.81 -25.10 9.62
N ASN A 420 -14.38 -24.17 10.46
CA ASN A 420 -15.14 -23.59 11.57
C ASN A 420 -15.79 -22.25 11.22
N GLY A 421 -15.58 -21.76 9.99
CA GLY A 421 -16.11 -20.49 9.52
C GLY A 421 -15.28 -19.25 9.94
N TYR A 422 -14.05 -19.46 10.43
CA TYR A 422 -13.08 -18.39 10.59
C TYR A 422 -12.38 -18.14 9.26
N VAL A 423 -12.07 -16.88 8.97
CA VAL A 423 -11.33 -16.48 7.78
C VAL A 423 -10.00 -15.88 8.22
N ASP A 424 -8.91 -16.57 7.93
CA ASP A 424 -7.56 -16.03 8.02
C ASP A 424 -7.25 -15.21 6.76
N TYR A 425 -7.49 -13.91 6.84
CA TYR A 425 -7.28 -12.99 5.71
C TYR A 425 -5.79 -12.84 5.33
N VAL A 426 -4.84 -13.07 6.24
CA VAL A 426 -3.40 -13.05 5.94
C VAL A 426 -3.05 -14.22 5.02
N LYS A 427 -3.43 -15.43 5.44
CA LYS A 427 -3.28 -16.65 4.62
C LYS A 427 -4.03 -16.52 3.30
N GLY A 428 -5.28 -16.04 3.35
CA GLY A 428 -6.12 -15.84 2.17
C GLY A 428 -5.47 -14.92 1.14
N ALA A 429 -4.98 -13.75 1.56
CA ALA A 429 -4.32 -12.79 0.69
C ALA A 429 -3.04 -13.34 0.06
N ASN A 430 -2.19 -14.02 0.84
CA ASN A 430 -0.94 -14.58 0.34
C ASN A 430 -1.21 -15.69 -0.69
N ILE A 431 -2.13 -16.62 -0.41
CA ILE A 431 -2.41 -17.73 -1.32
C ILE A 431 -3.15 -17.24 -2.57
N ALA A 432 -4.18 -16.39 -2.44
CA ALA A 432 -4.89 -15.84 -3.59
C ALA A 432 -3.96 -15.08 -4.54
N GLY A 433 -3.09 -14.22 -3.96
CA GLY A 433 -2.08 -13.49 -4.72
C GLY A 433 -1.10 -14.42 -5.43
N PHE A 434 -0.63 -15.46 -4.74
CA PHE A 434 0.26 -16.48 -5.31
C PHE A 434 -0.40 -17.22 -6.47
N VAL A 435 -1.59 -17.79 -6.27
CA VAL A 435 -2.26 -18.66 -7.26
C VAL A 435 -2.44 -17.94 -8.59
N LYS A 436 -2.94 -16.70 -8.57
CA LYS A 436 -3.17 -15.95 -9.80
C LYS A 436 -1.90 -15.74 -10.62
N VAL A 437 -0.79 -15.39 -9.96
CA VAL A 437 0.50 -15.20 -10.63
C VAL A 437 1.11 -16.53 -11.06
N ALA A 438 1.07 -17.53 -10.18
CA ALA A 438 1.62 -18.86 -10.43
C ALA A 438 0.95 -19.55 -11.62
N ASP A 439 -0.37 -19.48 -11.72
CA ASP A 439 -1.12 -20.09 -12.83
C ASP A 439 -0.81 -19.39 -14.16
N ALA A 440 -0.69 -18.06 -14.16
CA ALA A 440 -0.24 -17.32 -15.33
C ALA A 440 1.19 -17.72 -15.76
N MET A 441 2.13 -17.83 -14.80
CA MET A 441 3.49 -18.28 -15.06
C MET A 441 3.54 -19.71 -15.61
N LEU A 442 2.68 -20.60 -15.13
CA LEU A 442 2.57 -21.97 -15.65
C LEU A 442 2.05 -21.99 -17.09
N ALA A 443 1.00 -21.19 -17.36
CA ALA A 443 0.39 -21.11 -18.70
C ALA A 443 1.36 -20.52 -19.74
N GLN A 444 2.21 -19.58 -19.34
CA GLN A 444 3.19 -18.93 -20.22
C GLN A 444 4.50 -19.73 -20.38
N GLY A 445 4.72 -20.74 -19.54
CA GLY A 445 5.91 -21.61 -19.61
C GLY A 445 7.14 -21.04 -18.90
N VAL A 446 8.30 -21.34 -19.45
CA VAL A 446 9.60 -20.87 -18.92
C VAL A 446 10.13 -19.80 -19.86
N VAL A 447 9.92 -18.55 -19.47
CA VAL A 447 10.31 -17.34 -20.20
C VAL A 447 11.18 -16.44 -19.34
#